data_0f409d3821f124b5b47ff2c891fb4322
#
_entry.id   0f409d3821f124b5b47ff2c891fb4322
#
_cell.length_a   1.000
_cell.length_b   1.000
_cell.length_c   1.000
_cell.angle_alpha   90.00
_cell.angle_beta   90.00
_cell.angle_gamma   90.00
#
_symmetry.space_group_name_H-M   'P 1'
#
loop_
_entity.id
_entity.type
_entity.pdbx_description
1 polymer ?
#
loop_
_entity_poly.entity_id
_entity_poly.type
_entity_poly.pdbx_seq_one_letter_code
_entity_poly.pdbx_strand_id
1 'polypeptide(L)'
;MKIGISSCLLGNNVRYDGSNKKDDRLIKLLENHELIPICPEMIAGFDIPHDPLEIRDNHVYTIKGIDVSDKLINGSNKCFELIKDCDFLILKSESPSCGYKKIYDGSFEGLLIDGNGIFTSICLNNNLKIFTENDYQEIKEYISQ
;
A
#
# COMPACT_ATOMS: atom_id res chain seq x y z
N MET A 1 -11.84 -15.76 -4.70
CA MET A 1 -11.93 -14.30 -4.87
C MET A 1 -10.65 -13.78 -5.50
N LYS A 2 -10.74 -12.64 -6.12
CA LYS A 2 -9.59 -11.94 -6.70
C LYS A 2 -9.19 -10.80 -5.77
N ILE A 3 -7.96 -10.84 -5.27
CA ILE A 3 -7.50 -9.97 -4.18
C ILE A 3 -6.24 -9.23 -4.60
N GLY A 4 -6.29 -7.89 -4.55
CA GLY A 4 -5.07 -7.09 -4.70
C GLY A 4 -4.35 -7.02 -3.36
N ILE A 5 -3.03 -7.19 -3.36
CA ILE A 5 -2.25 -7.23 -2.13
C ILE A 5 -0.92 -6.50 -2.29
N SER A 6 -0.52 -5.74 -1.28
CA SER A 6 0.79 -5.11 -1.26
C SER A 6 1.88 -6.17 -1.40
N SER A 7 2.72 -6.03 -2.41
CA SER A 7 3.71 -7.04 -2.80
C SER A 7 4.69 -7.38 -1.67
N CYS A 8 5.03 -6.41 -0.83
CA CYS A 8 5.93 -6.64 0.30
C CYS A 8 5.36 -7.63 1.33
N LEU A 9 4.02 -7.77 1.41
CA LEU A 9 3.38 -8.72 2.32
C LEU A 9 3.54 -10.16 1.84
N LEU A 10 3.85 -10.37 0.57
CA LEU A 10 4.11 -11.69 -0.02
C LEU A 10 5.60 -12.08 0.04
N GLY A 11 6.45 -11.21 0.57
CA GLY A 11 7.87 -11.47 0.70
C GLY A 11 8.73 -10.89 -0.42
N ASN A 12 8.16 -10.09 -1.31
CA ASN A 12 8.94 -9.40 -2.34
C ASN A 12 9.69 -8.21 -1.74
N ASN A 13 10.96 -8.05 -2.12
CA ASN A 13 11.83 -7.01 -1.57
C ASN A 13 11.63 -5.68 -2.30
N VAL A 14 10.43 -5.11 -2.16
CA VAL A 14 10.00 -3.93 -2.92
C VAL A 14 9.84 -2.68 -2.06
N ARG A 15 10.12 -2.79 -0.75
CA ARG A 15 10.07 -1.62 0.13
C ARG A 15 11.23 -0.68 -0.16
N TYR A 16 11.05 0.59 0.24
CA TYR A 16 12.05 1.65 -0.05
C TYR A 16 13.48 1.27 0.36
N ASP A 17 13.65 0.47 1.40
CA ASP A 17 14.97 0.03 1.91
C ASP A 17 15.42 -1.31 1.33
N GLY A 18 14.69 -1.87 0.35
CA GLY A 18 15.01 -3.15 -0.25
C GLY A 18 14.58 -4.35 0.58
N SER A 19 13.75 -4.15 1.60
CA SER A 19 13.24 -5.21 2.46
C SER A 19 11.81 -5.61 2.08
N ASN A 20 11.24 -6.51 2.88
CA ASN A 20 9.85 -6.94 2.74
C ASN A 20 9.18 -7.00 4.12
N LYS A 21 7.88 -7.22 4.12
CA LYS A 21 7.07 -7.44 5.32
C LYS A 21 6.24 -8.71 5.16
N LYS A 22 6.89 -9.79 4.73
CA LYS A 22 6.23 -11.08 4.52
C LYS A 22 5.34 -11.46 5.69
N ASP A 23 4.10 -11.80 5.39
CA ASP A 23 3.12 -12.23 6.38
C ASP A 23 2.67 -13.65 6.04
N ASP A 24 3.33 -14.64 6.63
CA ASP A 24 3.07 -16.05 6.35
C ASP A 24 1.65 -16.47 6.73
N ARG A 25 1.07 -15.88 7.75
CA ARG A 25 -0.29 -16.17 8.19
C ARG A 25 -1.32 -15.72 7.16
N LEU A 26 -1.15 -14.53 6.59
CA LEU A 26 -1.99 -14.05 5.49
C LEU A 26 -1.81 -14.89 4.24
N ILE A 27 -0.58 -15.20 3.87
CA ILE A 27 -0.30 -16.01 2.68
C ILE A 27 -1.02 -17.34 2.75
N LYS A 28 -0.99 -17.99 3.91
CA LYS A 28 -1.68 -19.28 4.11
C LYS A 28 -3.20 -19.11 4.04
N LEU A 29 -3.73 -18.08 4.65
CA LEU A 29 -5.17 -17.80 4.62
C LEU A 29 -5.69 -17.62 3.20
N LEU A 30 -4.89 -17.04 2.32
CA LEU A 30 -5.27 -16.64 0.97
C LEU A 30 -4.84 -17.64 -0.11
N GLU A 31 -4.29 -18.80 0.25
CA GLU A 31 -3.66 -19.74 -0.70
C GLU A 31 -4.59 -20.23 -1.81
N ASN A 32 -5.91 -20.25 -1.58
CA ASN A 32 -6.91 -20.73 -2.55
C ASN A 32 -7.57 -19.59 -3.34
N HIS A 33 -7.03 -18.39 -3.24
CA HIS A 33 -7.56 -17.20 -3.93
C HIS A 33 -6.57 -16.68 -4.97
N GLU A 34 -7.07 -15.95 -5.96
CA GLU A 34 -6.20 -15.29 -6.93
C GLU A 34 -5.63 -14.02 -6.30
N LEU A 35 -4.31 -13.92 -6.23
CA LEU A 35 -3.62 -12.76 -5.67
C LEU A 35 -2.96 -11.94 -6.77
N ILE A 36 -3.18 -10.62 -6.74
CA ILE A 36 -2.51 -9.68 -7.64
C ILE A 36 -1.59 -8.82 -6.79
N PRO A 37 -0.28 -9.11 -6.82
CA PRO A 37 0.69 -8.31 -6.05
C PRO A 37 0.86 -6.94 -6.68
N ILE A 38 0.91 -5.91 -5.84
CA ILE A 38 1.08 -4.53 -6.29
C ILE A 38 2.08 -3.79 -5.40
N CYS A 39 2.77 -2.82 -6.01
CA CYS A 39 3.59 -1.86 -5.31
C CYS A 39 3.54 -0.53 -6.08
N PRO A 40 2.74 0.44 -5.61
CA PRO A 40 2.60 1.72 -6.32
C PRO A 40 3.91 2.46 -6.49
N GLU A 41 4.84 2.34 -5.52
CA GLU A 41 6.15 3.00 -5.61
C GLU A 41 7.01 2.39 -6.72
N MET A 42 7.01 1.07 -6.87
CA MET A 42 7.73 0.43 -7.98
C MET A 42 7.12 0.79 -9.33
N ILE A 43 5.80 0.76 -9.42
CA ILE A 43 5.09 1.11 -10.66
C ILE A 43 5.34 2.59 -11.01
N ALA A 44 5.49 3.44 -10.00
CA ALA A 44 5.85 4.84 -10.19
C ALA A 44 7.27 5.03 -10.74
N GLY A 45 8.11 4.01 -10.64
CA GLY A 45 9.48 4.07 -11.14
C GLY A 45 10.52 4.50 -10.11
N PHE A 46 10.19 4.41 -8.82
CA PHE A 46 11.19 4.63 -7.77
C PHE A 46 12.19 3.47 -7.76
N ASP A 47 13.46 3.80 -7.63
CA ASP A 47 14.52 2.80 -7.49
C ASP A 47 14.41 2.10 -6.13
N ILE A 48 14.97 0.90 -6.03
CA ILE A 48 15.06 0.17 -4.76
C ILE A 48 16.53 -0.12 -4.49
N PRO A 49 17.10 0.37 -3.38
CA PRO A 49 16.47 1.23 -2.37
C PRO A 49 16.31 2.69 -2.82
N HIS A 50 15.44 3.41 -2.14
CA HIS A 50 15.29 4.86 -2.32
C HIS A 50 15.08 5.53 -0.96
N ASP A 51 15.12 6.86 -0.93
CA ASP A 51 14.89 7.62 0.29
C ASP A 51 13.46 7.37 0.81
N PRO A 52 13.26 7.34 2.14
CA PRO A 52 11.91 7.25 2.67
C PRO A 52 11.03 8.42 2.23
N LEU A 53 9.74 8.13 2.05
CA LEU A 53 8.73 9.10 1.64
C LEU A 53 7.71 9.29 2.74
N GLU A 54 7.27 10.53 2.96
CA GLU A 54 6.15 10.82 3.86
C GLU A 54 5.24 11.88 3.25
N ILE A 55 3.99 11.92 3.73
CA ILE A 55 2.98 12.88 3.24
C ILE A 55 2.89 14.05 4.23
N ARG A 56 2.94 15.27 3.69
CA ARG A 56 2.72 16.50 4.44
C ARG A 56 1.91 17.48 3.58
N ASP A 57 0.82 18.02 4.11
CA ASP A 57 -0.03 18.98 3.40
C ASP A 57 -0.49 18.46 2.02
N ASN A 58 -0.87 17.18 1.96
CA ASN A 58 -1.32 16.48 0.74
C ASN A 58 -0.25 16.34 -0.34
N HIS A 59 1.01 16.56 -0.01
CA HIS A 59 2.16 16.34 -0.90
C HIS A 59 3.05 15.25 -0.36
N VAL A 60 3.71 14.52 -1.26
CA VAL A 60 4.66 13.47 -0.91
C VAL A 60 6.08 14.02 -1.04
N TYR A 61 6.84 13.94 0.04
CA TYR A 61 8.23 14.41 0.08
C TYR A 61 9.19 13.29 0.42
N THR A 62 10.39 13.36 -0.17
CA THR A 62 11.51 12.54 0.31
C THR A 62 12.04 13.15 1.61
N ILE A 63 12.84 12.38 2.37
CA ILE A 63 13.49 12.89 3.58
C ILE A 63 14.41 14.10 3.27
N LYS A 64 14.84 14.25 2.03
CA LYS A 64 15.64 15.40 1.57
C LYS A 64 14.79 16.60 1.16
N GLY A 65 13.47 16.52 1.30
CA GLY A 65 12.56 17.60 1.00
C GLY A 65 12.17 17.75 -0.47
N ILE A 66 12.44 16.73 -1.28
CA ILE A 66 12.06 16.74 -2.70
C ILE A 66 10.61 16.30 -2.84
N ASP A 67 9.79 17.12 -3.51
CA ASP A 67 8.39 16.80 -3.78
C ASP A 67 8.32 15.78 -4.93
N VAL A 68 7.77 14.60 -4.62
CA VAL A 68 7.61 13.51 -5.59
C VAL A 68 6.12 13.13 -5.75
N SER A 69 5.23 14.06 -5.43
CA SER A 69 3.77 13.82 -5.45
C SER A 69 3.29 13.35 -6.80
N ASP A 70 3.63 14.04 -7.88
CA ASP A 70 3.15 13.68 -9.22
C ASP A 70 3.62 12.30 -9.64
N LYS A 71 4.86 11.96 -9.32
CA LYS A 71 5.42 10.64 -9.63
C LYS A 71 4.64 9.52 -8.93
N LEU A 72 4.36 9.69 -7.64
CA LEU A 72 3.61 8.68 -6.88
C LEU A 72 2.14 8.63 -7.31
N ILE A 73 1.52 9.77 -7.59
CA ILE A 73 0.14 9.83 -8.07
C ILE A 73 0.01 9.09 -9.41
N ASN A 74 0.91 9.34 -10.35
CA ASN A 74 0.89 8.68 -11.66
C ASN A 74 1.09 7.17 -11.52
N GLY A 75 2.02 6.74 -10.69
CA GLY A 75 2.25 5.31 -10.42
C GLY A 75 1.05 4.67 -9.73
N SER A 76 0.41 5.37 -8.82
CA SER A 76 -0.78 4.89 -8.10
C SER A 76 -1.96 4.74 -9.04
N ASN A 77 -2.16 5.66 -9.99
CA ASN A 77 -3.21 5.54 -11.00
C ASN A 77 -2.98 4.33 -11.92
N LYS A 78 -1.73 4.08 -12.33
CA LYS A 78 -1.40 2.88 -13.11
C LYS A 78 -1.65 1.61 -12.31
N CYS A 79 -1.30 1.62 -11.03
CA CYS A 79 -1.54 0.50 -10.13
C CYS A 79 -3.04 0.21 -9.98
N PHE A 80 -3.86 1.25 -9.88
CA PHE A 80 -5.32 1.11 -9.79
C PHE A 80 -5.89 0.36 -10.99
N GLU A 81 -5.39 0.61 -12.20
CA GLU A 81 -5.85 -0.09 -13.40
C GLU A 81 -5.63 -1.61 -13.31
N LEU A 82 -4.61 -2.04 -12.57
CA LEU A 82 -4.31 -3.47 -12.40
C LEU A 82 -5.25 -4.17 -11.43
N ILE A 83 -5.88 -3.42 -10.51
CA ILE A 83 -6.63 -4.02 -9.40
C ILE A 83 -8.10 -3.58 -9.34
N LYS A 84 -8.56 -2.76 -10.26
CA LYS A 84 -9.93 -2.21 -10.21
C LYS A 84 -11.02 -3.27 -10.22
N ASP A 85 -10.74 -4.47 -10.75
CA ASP A 85 -11.68 -5.59 -10.81
C ASP A 85 -11.52 -6.56 -9.65
N CYS A 86 -10.66 -6.26 -8.67
CA CYS A 86 -10.50 -7.10 -7.49
C CYS A 86 -11.72 -7.00 -6.57
N ASP A 87 -11.99 -8.09 -5.85
CA ASP A 87 -13.08 -8.13 -4.88
C ASP A 87 -12.77 -7.27 -3.66
N PHE A 88 -11.53 -7.25 -3.23
CA PHE A 88 -11.02 -6.37 -2.17
C PHE A 88 -9.50 -6.29 -2.22
N LEU A 89 -8.94 -5.40 -1.40
CA LEU A 89 -7.51 -5.17 -1.33
C LEU A 89 -6.99 -5.37 0.09
N ILE A 90 -5.74 -5.85 0.20
CA ILE A 90 -5.00 -5.90 1.47
C ILE A 90 -3.75 -5.06 1.27
N LEU A 91 -3.68 -3.92 1.95
CA LEU A 91 -2.62 -2.94 1.75
C LEU A 91 -1.74 -2.82 3.00
N LYS A 92 -0.42 -2.66 2.79
CA LYS A 92 0.53 -2.50 3.88
C LYS A 92 0.24 -1.21 4.65
N SER A 93 0.01 -1.33 5.95
CA SER A 93 -0.29 -0.19 6.82
C SER A 93 0.85 0.85 6.84
N GLU A 94 0.48 2.10 7.09
CA GLU A 94 1.37 3.22 7.39
C GLU A 94 2.24 3.74 6.23
N SER A 95 2.26 3.08 5.09
CA SER A 95 3.08 3.53 3.96
C SER A 95 2.49 4.78 3.28
N PRO A 96 3.31 5.62 2.61
CA PRO A 96 2.80 6.80 1.90
C PRO A 96 1.95 6.45 0.67
N SER A 97 2.05 5.24 0.16
CA SER A 97 1.24 4.76 -0.96
C SER A 97 0.05 3.93 -0.51
N CYS A 98 0.27 2.92 0.33
CA CYS A 98 -0.73 1.91 0.72
C CYS A 98 -1.34 2.12 2.12
N GLY A 99 -0.86 3.07 2.91
CA GLY A 99 -1.34 3.28 4.28
C GLY A 99 -2.84 3.55 4.34
N TYR A 100 -3.52 2.94 5.31
CA TYR A 100 -4.95 3.08 5.48
C TYR A 100 -5.26 3.52 6.91
N LYS A 101 -5.97 4.64 7.05
CA LYS A 101 -6.38 5.31 8.30
C LYS A 101 -5.24 6.00 9.05
N LYS A 102 -4.02 5.50 8.97
CA LYS A 102 -2.83 6.10 9.63
C LYS A 102 -1.68 6.19 8.65
N ILE A 103 -1.00 7.32 8.66
CA ILE A 103 0.22 7.56 7.87
C ILE A 103 1.20 8.37 8.72
N TYR A 104 2.47 8.40 8.33
CA TYR A 104 3.45 9.26 8.95
C TYR A 104 3.21 10.72 8.54
N ASP A 105 3.48 11.66 9.46
CA ASP A 105 3.03 13.06 9.36
C ASP A 105 3.89 13.97 8.47
N GLY A 106 4.95 13.45 7.89
CA GLY A 106 5.84 14.23 7.02
C GLY A 106 7.03 14.87 7.73
N SER A 107 7.14 14.70 9.07
CA SER A 107 8.28 15.21 9.83
C SER A 107 9.49 14.28 9.79
N PHE A 108 9.31 13.02 9.36
CA PHE A 108 10.32 11.96 9.40
C PHE A 108 10.82 11.66 10.83
N GLU A 109 9.93 11.86 11.80
CA GLU A 109 10.22 11.63 13.24
C GLU A 109 9.44 10.44 13.81
N GLY A 110 8.83 9.62 12.96
CA GLY A 110 8.08 8.44 13.38
C GLY A 110 6.71 8.73 13.99
N LEU A 111 6.14 9.91 13.71
CA LEU A 111 4.83 10.32 14.23
C LEU A 111 3.72 9.96 13.25
N LEU A 112 2.69 9.25 13.74
CA LEU A 112 1.52 8.86 12.93
C LEU A 112 0.38 9.85 13.14
N ILE A 113 -0.34 10.11 12.05
CA ILE A 113 -1.58 10.92 12.05
C ILE A 113 -2.66 10.17 11.28
N ASP A 114 -3.91 10.62 11.46
CA ASP A 114 -5.02 10.11 10.65
C ASP A 114 -4.82 10.51 9.20
N GLY A 115 -4.96 9.55 8.30
CA GLY A 115 -4.82 9.79 6.87
C GLY A 115 -4.64 8.50 6.08
N ASN A 116 -4.60 8.66 4.77
CA ASN A 116 -4.46 7.55 3.84
C ASN A 116 -3.31 7.80 2.87
N GLY A 117 -2.65 6.72 2.44
CA GLY A 117 -1.66 6.78 1.37
C GLY A 117 -2.31 7.21 0.05
N ILE A 118 -1.49 7.63 -0.89
CA ILE A 118 -1.98 8.16 -2.19
C ILE A 118 -2.79 7.09 -2.94
N PHE A 119 -2.27 5.87 -3.06
CA PHE A 119 -2.97 4.78 -3.73
C PHE A 119 -4.26 4.40 -3.00
N THR A 120 -4.20 4.31 -1.68
CA THR A 120 -5.37 4.00 -0.84
C THR A 120 -6.49 4.99 -1.07
N SER A 121 -6.17 6.29 -1.13
CA SER A 121 -7.17 7.34 -1.38
C SER A 121 -7.84 7.17 -2.74
N ILE A 122 -7.09 6.83 -3.78
CA ILE A 122 -7.64 6.55 -5.11
C ILE A 122 -8.63 5.38 -5.05
N CYS A 123 -8.24 4.29 -4.38
CA CYS A 123 -9.08 3.10 -4.26
C CYS A 123 -10.37 3.37 -3.48
N LEU A 124 -10.29 4.12 -2.38
CA LEU A 124 -11.46 4.49 -1.59
C LEU A 124 -12.43 5.37 -2.39
N ASN A 125 -11.91 6.30 -3.20
CA ASN A 125 -12.74 7.15 -4.07
C ASN A 125 -13.46 6.32 -5.15
N ASN A 126 -13.00 5.11 -5.43
CA ASN A 126 -13.61 4.18 -6.37
C ASN A 126 -14.37 3.05 -5.67
N ASN A 127 -14.70 3.22 -4.40
CA ASN A 127 -15.52 2.32 -3.60
C ASN A 127 -14.95 0.90 -3.41
N LEU A 128 -13.64 0.74 -3.48
CA LEU A 128 -13.01 -0.55 -3.22
C LEU A 128 -12.95 -0.82 -1.71
N LYS A 129 -13.19 -2.07 -1.34
CA LYS A 129 -13.04 -2.53 0.04
C LYS A 129 -11.57 -2.75 0.36
N ILE A 130 -11.09 -2.19 1.46
CA ILE A 130 -9.68 -2.23 1.86
C ILE A 130 -9.53 -2.80 3.26
N PHE A 131 -8.56 -3.70 3.40
CA PHE A 131 -8.04 -4.18 4.68
C PHE A 131 -6.54 -3.90 4.74
N THR A 132 -5.97 -3.95 5.93
CA THR A 132 -4.52 -3.99 6.11
C THR A 132 -4.09 -5.36 6.62
N GLU A 133 -2.79 -5.59 6.72
CA GLU A 133 -2.23 -6.81 7.29
C GLU A 133 -2.62 -7.00 8.76
N ASN A 134 -3.06 -5.94 9.43
CA ASN A 134 -3.49 -5.99 10.83
C ASN A 134 -4.95 -6.46 11.00
N ASP A 135 -5.66 -6.67 9.90
CA ASP A 135 -7.08 -7.02 9.88
C ASP A 135 -7.31 -8.51 9.61
N TYR A 136 -6.41 -9.37 10.07
CA TYR A 136 -6.47 -10.81 9.77
C TYR A 136 -7.82 -11.44 10.07
N GLN A 137 -8.40 -11.18 11.24
CA GLN A 137 -9.67 -11.77 11.63
C GLN A 137 -10.82 -11.27 10.74
N GLU A 138 -10.85 -9.99 10.45
CA GLU A 138 -11.85 -9.38 9.58
C GLU A 138 -11.77 -9.93 8.15
N ILE A 139 -10.55 -10.11 7.64
CA ILE A 139 -10.32 -10.72 6.32
C ILE A 139 -10.83 -12.16 6.30
N LYS A 140 -10.50 -12.93 7.34
CA LYS A 140 -10.93 -14.33 7.46
C LYS A 140 -12.45 -14.43 7.45
N GLU A 141 -13.14 -13.56 8.18
CA GLU A 141 -14.61 -13.53 8.21
C GLU A 141 -15.20 -13.11 6.86
N TYR A 142 -14.59 -12.13 6.21
CA TYR A 142 -15.05 -11.62 4.91
C TYR A 142 -14.99 -12.70 3.82
N ILE A 143 -13.92 -13.45 3.73
CA ILE A 143 -13.78 -14.50 2.71
C ILE A 143 -14.62 -15.75 3.01
N SER A 144 -15.13 -15.88 4.24
CA SER A 144 -15.97 -17.01 4.66
C SER A 144 -17.46 -16.78 4.39
N GLN A 145 -17.83 -15.60 3.92
CA GLN A 145 -19.22 -15.25 3.64
C GLN A 145 -19.74 -15.85 2.36
#